data_200809c5b6cb3dc04f9eac88e956ec77
#
_entry.id   200809c5b6cb3dc04f9eac88e956ec77
#
_cell.length_a   1.000
_cell.length_b   1.000
_cell.length_c   1.000
_cell.angle_alpha   90.00
_cell.angle_beta   90.00
_cell.angle_gamma   90.00
#
_symmetry.space_group_name_H-M   'P 1'
#
loop_
_entity.id
_entity.type
_entity.pdbx_description
1 polymer ?
#
loop_
_entity_poly.entity_id
_entity_poly.type
_entity_poly.pdbx_seq_one_letter_code
_entity_poly.pdbx_strand_id
1 'polypeptide(L)'
;MMLLTDAVVFVTGANRGIGLEFAKAALAGGARKVYAAARNPDTITLEGVVKVRLDVTDPKQVAAIPALCPDVTLLINNAGIARFGAFLDDDSEQNAYDHFETNFFGPLRLTKALAPVLASNGGGAVLNVLSVASFLN
;
A
#
# COMPACT_ATOMS: atom_id res chain seq x y z
N MET A 1 7.91 11.22 17.83
CA MET A 1 7.81 9.75 17.61
C MET A 1 6.35 9.44 17.26
N MET A 2 6.10 8.82 16.12
CA MET A 2 4.74 8.40 15.75
C MET A 2 4.38 7.13 16.53
N LEU A 3 3.21 7.13 17.17
CA LEU A 3 2.64 5.97 17.85
C LEU A 3 1.49 5.43 17.00
N LEU A 4 1.23 4.12 17.04
CA LEU A 4 0.06 3.54 16.38
C LEU A 4 -1.24 3.97 17.05
N THR A 5 -1.20 4.22 18.35
CA THR A 5 -2.33 4.78 19.10
C THR A 5 -2.79 6.07 18.41
N ASP A 6 -4.08 6.13 18.08
CA ASP A 6 -4.74 7.22 17.35
C ASP A 6 -4.30 7.43 15.88
N ALA A 7 -3.38 6.61 15.35
CA ALA A 7 -3.03 6.69 13.95
C ALA A 7 -4.20 6.29 13.04
N VAL A 8 -4.27 6.91 11.87
CA VAL A 8 -5.10 6.46 10.76
C VAL A 8 -4.19 5.84 9.72
N VAL A 9 -4.28 4.53 9.57
CA VAL A 9 -3.35 3.72 8.78
C VAL A 9 -3.97 3.35 7.44
N PHE A 10 -3.25 3.57 6.35
CA PHE A 10 -3.63 3.12 5.01
C PHE A 10 -2.66 2.02 4.55
N VAL A 11 -3.17 0.82 4.28
CA VAL A 11 -2.36 -0.34 3.88
C VAL A 11 -2.76 -0.79 2.48
N THR A 12 -1.81 -0.85 1.55
CA THR A 12 -2.05 -1.41 0.21
C THR A 12 -1.79 -2.91 0.18
N GLY A 13 -2.58 -3.65 -0.61
CA GLY A 13 -2.49 -5.11 -0.68
C GLY A 13 -2.87 -5.80 0.63
N ALA A 14 -3.86 -5.24 1.35
CA ALA A 14 -4.24 -5.65 2.70
C ALA A 14 -5.18 -6.86 2.78
N ASN A 15 -5.51 -7.49 1.66
CA ASN A 15 -6.44 -8.62 1.64
C ASN A 15 -5.78 -9.97 1.99
N ARG A 16 -4.46 -10.06 2.00
CA ARG A 16 -3.71 -11.30 2.29
C ARG A 16 -2.26 -11.02 2.68
N GLY A 17 -1.57 -12.07 3.14
CA GLY A 17 -0.12 -12.05 3.36
C GLY A 17 0.31 -10.94 4.32
N ILE A 18 1.45 -10.33 4.04
CA ILE A 18 2.09 -9.32 4.89
C ILE A 18 1.19 -8.09 5.07
N GLY A 19 0.48 -7.64 4.02
CA GLY A 19 -0.44 -6.50 4.12
C GLY A 19 -1.61 -6.74 5.07
N LEU A 20 -2.15 -7.96 5.09
CA LEU A 20 -3.18 -8.34 6.06
C LEU A 20 -2.64 -8.31 7.50
N GLU A 21 -1.41 -8.81 7.71
CA GLU A 21 -0.79 -8.79 9.05
C GLU A 21 -0.47 -7.36 9.50
N PHE A 22 -0.08 -6.45 8.59
CA PHE A 22 0.04 -5.03 8.92
C PHE A 22 -1.30 -4.41 9.36
N ALA A 23 -2.39 -4.72 8.66
CA ALA A 23 -3.72 -4.23 9.03
C ALA A 23 -4.15 -4.75 10.41
N LYS A 24 -3.92 -6.03 10.70
CA LYS A 24 -4.17 -6.63 12.03
C LYS A 24 -3.32 -5.97 13.11
N ALA A 25 -2.02 -5.83 12.87
CA ALA A 25 -1.10 -5.21 13.81
C ALA A 25 -1.46 -3.75 14.09
N ALA A 26 -1.92 -3.00 13.08
CA ALA A 26 -2.39 -1.64 13.27
C ALA A 26 -3.61 -1.57 14.19
N LEU A 27 -4.61 -2.43 13.97
CA LEU A 27 -5.79 -2.51 14.85
C LEU A 27 -5.40 -2.89 16.28
N ALA A 28 -4.57 -3.93 16.45
CA ALA A 28 -4.08 -4.38 17.74
C ALA A 28 -3.24 -3.33 18.48
N GLY A 29 -2.50 -2.50 17.70
CA GLY A 29 -1.71 -1.38 18.22
C GLY A 29 -2.51 -0.13 18.56
N GLY A 30 -3.84 -0.17 18.47
CA GLY A 30 -4.73 0.93 18.86
C GLY A 30 -4.89 2.00 17.78
N ALA A 31 -4.66 1.68 16.52
CA ALA A 31 -4.96 2.60 15.42
C ALA A 31 -6.45 3.02 15.46
N ARG A 32 -6.69 4.32 15.35
CA ARG A 32 -8.06 4.87 15.36
C ARG A 32 -8.88 4.39 14.15
N LYS A 33 -8.21 4.16 13.02
CA LYS A 33 -8.81 3.68 11.79
C LYS A 33 -7.78 2.96 10.94
N VAL A 34 -8.19 1.92 10.24
CA VAL A 34 -7.38 1.23 9.25
C VAL A 34 -8.14 1.18 7.93
N TYR A 35 -7.60 1.81 6.91
CA TYR A 35 -8.01 1.64 5.53
C TYR A 35 -7.25 0.45 4.94
N ALA A 36 -7.96 -0.61 4.63
CA ALA A 36 -7.42 -1.79 3.97
C ALA A 36 -7.72 -1.73 2.47
N ALA A 37 -6.69 -1.57 1.66
CA ALA A 37 -6.85 -1.41 0.22
C ALA A 37 -6.46 -2.67 -0.55
N ALA A 38 -7.30 -3.03 -1.53
CA ALA A 38 -7.07 -4.13 -2.46
C ALA A 38 -7.77 -3.86 -3.80
N ARG A 39 -7.29 -4.51 -4.89
CA ARG A 39 -7.95 -4.44 -6.21
C ARG A 39 -9.41 -4.90 -6.18
N ASN A 40 -9.67 -5.96 -5.44
CA ASN A 40 -11.03 -6.39 -5.10
C ASN A 40 -11.24 -6.29 -3.57
N PRO A 41 -11.97 -5.27 -3.08
CA PRO A 41 -12.20 -5.08 -1.65
C PRO A 41 -13.04 -6.18 -1.00
N ASP A 42 -13.82 -6.96 -1.78
CA ASP A 42 -14.61 -8.07 -1.25
C ASP A 42 -13.73 -9.22 -0.74
N THR A 43 -12.48 -9.28 -1.18
CA THR A 43 -11.49 -10.25 -0.69
C THR A 43 -10.90 -9.88 0.68
N ILE A 44 -11.21 -8.71 1.21
CA ILE A 44 -10.79 -8.29 2.55
C ILE A 44 -11.80 -8.83 3.55
N THR A 45 -11.40 -9.83 4.32
CA THR A 45 -12.25 -10.48 5.33
C THR A 45 -12.02 -9.97 6.76
N LEU A 46 -10.97 -9.16 6.97
CA LEU A 46 -10.65 -8.58 8.27
C LEU A 46 -11.75 -7.60 8.68
N GLU A 47 -12.32 -7.84 9.88
CA GLU A 47 -13.29 -6.94 10.48
C GLU A 47 -12.61 -5.71 11.10
N GLY A 48 -13.38 -4.65 11.32
CA GLY A 48 -12.88 -3.41 11.94
C GLY A 48 -12.07 -2.50 11.00
N VAL A 49 -11.96 -2.83 9.72
CA VAL A 49 -11.28 -2.00 8.71
C VAL A 49 -12.25 -1.34 7.74
N VAL A 50 -11.84 -0.21 7.18
CA VAL A 50 -12.53 0.41 6.05
C VAL A 50 -11.94 -0.17 4.75
N LYS A 51 -12.75 -0.88 4.00
CA LYS A 51 -12.31 -1.50 2.74
C LYS A 51 -12.24 -0.48 1.64
N VAL A 52 -11.13 -0.43 0.91
CA VAL A 52 -10.88 0.51 -0.18
C VAL A 52 -10.51 -0.24 -1.45
N ARG A 53 -11.19 0.10 -2.57
CA ARG A 53 -10.77 -0.37 -3.89
C ARG A 53 -9.56 0.43 -4.35
N LEU A 54 -8.46 -0.25 -4.60
CA LEU A 54 -7.26 0.37 -5.16
C LEU A 54 -6.45 -0.64 -5.97
N ASP A 55 -6.29 -0.34 -7.25
CA ASP A 55 -5.18 -0.83 -8.05
C ASP A 55 -4.10 0.26 -8.07
N VAL A 56 -2.93 -0.02 -7.50
CA VAL A 56 -1.83 0.96 -7.41
C VAL A 56 -1.25 1.33 -8.78
N THR A 57 -1.56 0.54 -9.82
CA THR A 57 -1.17 0.81 -11.21
C THR A 57 -2.18 1.68 -11.96
N ASP A 58 -3.35 1.93 -11.39
CA ASP A 58 -4.38 2.81 -11.97
C ASP A 58 -4.23 4.26 -11.45
N PRO A 59 -3.74 5.20 -12.28
CA PRO A 59 -3.54 6.58 -11.84
C PRO A 59 -4.83 7.29 -11.38
N LYS A 60 -5.99 6.92 -11.94
CA LYS A 60 -7.28 7.53 -11.60
C LYS A 60 -7.73 7.08 -10.20
N GLN A 61 -7.57 5.78 -9.90
CA GLN A 61 -7.87 5.27 -8.56
C GLN A 61 -6.91 5.88 -7.53
N VAL A 62 -5.60 5.95 -7.82
CA VAL A 62 -4.63 6.59 -6.93
C VAL A 62 -4.99 8.06 -6.68
N ALA A 63 -5.34 8.82 -7.72
CA ALA A 63 -5.71 10.24 -7.58
C ALA A 63 -6.98 10.47 -6.74
N ALA A 64 -7.88 9.49 -6.64
CA ALA A 64 -9.09 9.58 -5.84
C ALA A 64 -8.85 9.33 -4.34
N ILE A 65 -7.76 8.67 -3.95
CA ILE A 65 -7.49 8.26 -2.56
C ILE A 65 -7.46 9.42 -1.57
N PRO A 66 -6.85 10.58 -1.85
CA PRO A 66 -6.87 11.71 -0.91
C PRO A 66 -8.27 12.18 -0.50
N ALA A 67 -9.20 12.18 -1.44
CA ALA A 67 -10.59 12.56 -1.14
C ALA A 67 -11.35 11.47 -0.38
N LEU A 68 -11.07 10.19 -0.65
CA LEU A 68 -11.69 9.05 0.01
C LEU A 68 -11.14 8.82 1.42
N CYS A 69 -9.88 9.16 1.65
CA CYS A 69 -9.14 8.86 2.88
C CYS A 69 -8.41 10.13 3.40
N PRO A 70 -9.15 11.21 3.74
CA PRO A 70 -8.57 12.53 4.02
C PRO A 70 -7.88 12.63 5.39
N ASP A 71 -8.02 11.62 6.23
CA ASP A 71 -7.52 11.61 7.61
C ASP A 71 -6.30 10.69 7.82
N VAL A 72 -5.70 10.17 6.76
CA VAL A 72 -4.54 9.27 6.83
C VAL A 72 -3.34 9.96 7.47
N THR A 73 -2.68 9.26 8.41
CA THR A 73 -1.44 9.68 9.09
C THR A 73 -0.29 8.68 8.90
N LEU A 74 -0.58 7.43 8.48
CA LEU A 74 0.43 6.42 8.16
C LEU A 74 0.06 5.72 6.85
N LEU A 75 0.95 5.81 5.86
CA LEU A 75 0.86 5.04 4.62
C LEU A 75 1.79 3.83 4.69
N ILE A 76 1.25 2.64 4.40
CA ILE A 76 2.02 1.40 4.24
C ILE A 76 1.89 0.94 2.78
N ASN A 77 2.93 1.18 1.98
CA ASN A 77 3.06 0.66 0.64
C ASN A 77 3.54 -0.80 0.70
N ASN A 78 2.59 -1.72 0.62
CA ASN A 78 2.86 -3.16 0.69
C ASN A 78 2.44 -3.89 -0.59
N ALA A 79 1.50 -3.35 -1.37
CA ALA A 79 1.10 -3.97 -2.63
C ALA A 79 2.30 -4.15 -3.55
N GLY A 80 2.50 -5.36 -4.01
CA GLY A 80 3.62 -5.71 -4.87
C GLY A 80 3.37 -7.02 -5.60
N ILE A 81 4.16 -7.25 -6.64
CA ILE A 81 4.21 -8.49 -7.38
C ILE A 81 5.65 -9.03 -7.42
N ALA A 82 5.77 -10.35 -7.51
CA ALA A 82 7.00 -11.04 -7.85
C ALA A 82 6.66 -12.10 -8.90
N ARG A 83 7.15 -11.92 -10.10
CA ARG A 83 7.09 -12.91 -11.17
C ARG A 83 8.50 -13.41 -11.41
N PHE A 84 8.66 -14.70 -11.38
CA PHE A 84 9.93 -15.36 -11.59
C PHE A 84 9.97 -15.88 -13.03
N GLY A 85 11.09 -15.69 -13.70
CA GLY A 85 11.34 -16.14 -15.06
C GLY A 85 12.81 -15.91 -15.42
N ALA A 86 13.29 -16.51 -16.51
CA ALA A 86 14.62 -16.26 -16.99
C ALA A 86 14.67 -14.90 -17.72
N PHE A 87 15.82 -14.26 -17.70
CA PHE A 87 16.03 -12.96 -18.36
C PHE A 87 15.78 -13.03 -19.88
N LEU A 88 16.02 -14.19 -20.49
CA LEU A 88 15.85 -14.42 -21.92
C LEU A 88 14.50 -15.00 -22.31
N ASP A 89 13.55 -15.11 -21.38
CA ASP A 89 12.19 -15.53 -21.71
C ASP A 89 11.47 -14.46 -22.54
N ASP A 90 10.57 -14.87 -23.43
CA ASP A 90 9.87 -13.96 -24.36
C ASP A 90 9.04 -12.89 -23.63
N ASP A 91 8.58 -13.14 -22.40
CA ASP A 91 7.79 -12.24 -21.59
C ASP A 91 8.63 -11.42 -20.59
N SER A 92 9.96 -11.55 -20.61
CA SER A 92 10.85 -10.91 -19.64
C SER A 92 10.71 -9.39 -19.60
N GLU A 93 10.59 -8.74 -20.75
CA GLU A 93 10.40 -7.29 -20.86
C GLU A 93 9.05 -6.85 -20.26
N GLN A 94 7.96 -7.54 -20.59
CA GLN A 94 6.64 -7.24 -20.03
C GLN A 94 6.62 -7.46 -18.51
N ASN A 95 7.26 -8.53 -18.02
CA ASN A 95 7.41 -8.79 -16.59
C ASN A 95 8.18 -7.65 -15.90
N ALA A 96 9.23 -7.13 -16.52
CA ALA A 96 9.97 -5.97 -15.98
C ALA A 96 9.08 -4.72 -15.89
N TYR A 97 8.33 -4.38 -16.95
CA TYR A 97 7.37 -3.27 -16.91
C TYR A 97 6.33 -3.42 -15.81
N ASP A 98 5.74 -4.60 -15.68
CA ASP A 98 4.73 -4.88 -14.64
C ASP A 98 5.32 -4.74 -13.22
N HIS A 99 6.56 -5.18 -13.01
CA HIS A 99 7.26 -4.99 -11.74
C HIS A 99 7.50 -3.51 -11.43
N PHE A 100 7.99 -2.73 -12.39
CA PHE A 100 8.20 -1.30 -12.21
C PHE A 100 6.89 -0.56 -11.95
N GLU A 101 5.84 -0.85 -12.72
CA GLU A 101 4.53 -0.22 -12.53
C GLU A 101 3.96 -0.50 -11.14
N THR A 102 4.02 -1.76 -10.67
CA THR A 102 3.42 -2.14 -9.41
C THR A 102 4.31 -1.78 -8.21
N ASN A 103 5.61 -2.14 -8.27
CA ASN A 103 6.49 -2.10 -7.09
C ASN A 103 7.21 -0.75 -6.92
N PHE A 104 7.29 0.06 -7.97
CA PHE A 104 7.97 1.35 -7.94
C PHE A 104 7.00 2.52 -8.22
N PHE A 105 6.38 2.56 -9.39
CA PHE A 105 5.52 3.69 -9.75
C PHE A 105 4.23 3.74 -8.94
N GLY A 106 3.65 2.59 -8.56
CA GLY A 106 2.50 2.51 -7.67
C GLY A 106 2.76 3.23 -6.33
N PRO A 107 3.74 2.78 -5.53
CA PRO A 107 4.14 3.43 -4.29
C PRO A 107 4.52 4.91 -4.46
N LEU A 108 5.25 5.25 -5.52
CA LEU A 108 5.64 6.64 -5.81
C LEU A 108 4.42 7.54 -6.01
N ARG A 109 3.48 7.14 -6.87
CA ARG A 109 2.25 7.90 -7.16
C ARG A 109 1.38 8.05 -5.92
N LEU A 110 1.18 6.96 -5.17
CA LEU A 110 0.35 6.99 -3.96
C LEU A 110 0.98 7.84 -2.86
N THR A 111 2.30 7.74 -2.66
CA THR A 111 3.02 8.60 -1.72
C THR A 111 2.88 10.07 -2.10
N LYS A 112 3.06 10.42 -3.39
CA LYS A 112 2.85 11.79 -3.87
C LYS A 112 1.42 12.28 -3.65
N ALA A 113 0.43 11.44 -3.87
CA ALA A 113 -0.98 11.79 -3.67
C ALA A 113 -1.30 12.01 -2.19
N LEU A 114 -0.81 11.15 -1.28
CA LEU A 114 -1.11 11.22 0.15
C LEU A 114 -0.18 12.16 0.94
N ALA A 115 0.97 12.58 0.43
CA ALA A 115 1.87 13.48 1.14
C ALA A 115 1.20 14.78 1.62
N PRO A 116 0.37 15.48 0.82
CA PRO A 116 -0.38 16.63 1.31
C PRO A 116 -1.38 16.30 2.41
N VAL A 117 -2.01 15.12 2.35
CA VAL A 117 -2.96 14.63 3.38
C VAL A 117 -2.20 14.41 4.69
N LEU A 118 -1.06 13.69 4.64
CA LEU A 118 -0.21 13.48 5.82
C LEU A 118 0.20 14.81 6.44
N ALA A 119 0.61 15.78 5.62
CA ALA A 119 1.03 17.11 6.09
C ALA A 119 -0.12 17.87 6.75
N SER A 120 -1.32 17.86 6.17
CA SER A 120 -2.49 18.55 6.71
C SER A 120 -3.00 17.95 8.03
N ASN A 121 -2.72 16.67 8.27
CA ASN A 121 -3.07 15.95 9.49
C ASN A 121 -2.01 16.09 10.61
N GLY A 122 -1.13 17.07 10.52
CA GLY A 122 -0.09 17.33 11.54
C GLY A 122 1.20 16.55 11.31
N GLY A 123 1.42 16.04 10.12
CA GLY A 123 2.53 15.16 9.76
C GLY A 123 2.11 13.69 9.78
N GLY A 124 3.04 12.84 9.37
CA GLY A 124 2.79 11.40 9.31
C GLY A 124 4.02 10.61 8.89
N ALA A 125 3.83 9.35 8.55
CA ALA A 125 4.90 8.47 8.12
C ALA A 125 4.51 7.68 6.85
N VAL A 126 5.53 7.29 6.10
CA VAL A 126 5.42 6.36 4.96
C VAL A 126 6.34 5.18 5.23
N LEU A 127 5.77 3.98 5.20
CA LEU A 127 6.48 2.72 5.24
C LEU A 127 6.44 2.06 3.87
N ASN A 128 7.60 1.74 3.30
CA ASN A 128 7.69 0.95 2.08
C ASN A 128 8.16 -0.47 2.42
N VAL A 129 7.37 -1.46 2.03
CA VAL A 129 7.75 -2.88 2.17
C VAL A 129 8.62 -3.25 0.98
N LEU A 130 9.89 -3.50 1.24
CA LEU A 130 10.90 -3.86 0.26
C LEU A 130 11.33 -5.33 0.43
N SER A 131 12.09 -5.84 -0.51
CA SER A 131 12.62 -7.21 -0.46
C SER A 131 14.13 -7.23 -0.30
N VAL A 132 14.63 -8.15 0.50
CA VAL A 132 16.07 -8.46 0.57
C VAL A 132 16.62 -8.98 -0.76
N ALA A 133 15.76 -9.51 -1.63
CA ALA A 133 16.14 -9.93 -2.98
C ALA A 133 16.71 -8.79 -3.85
N SER A 134 16.47 -7.52 -3.47
CA SER A 134 17.11 -6.37 -4.12
C SER A 134 18.61 -6.26 -3.85
N PHE A 135 19.14 -7.00 -2.86
CA PHE A 135 20.55 -7.02 -2.46
C PHE A 135 21.24 -8.38 -2.71
N LEU A 136 20.46 -9.40 -3.05
CA LEU A 136 20.98 -10.74 -3.34
C LEU A 136 21.09 -10.90 -4.86
N ASN A 137 22.32 -10.96 -5.36
CA ASN A 137 22.63 -11.32 -6.75
C ASN A 137 22.97 -12.78 -6.85
#